data_c49d8b2b287c4595ecf0362660535b22
#
_entry.id   c49d8b2b287c4595ecf0362660535b22
#
_cell.length_a   1.000
_cell.length_b   1.000
_cell.length_c   1.000
_cell.angle_alpha   90.00
_cell.angle_beta   90.00
_cell.angle_gamma   90.00
#
_symmetry.space_group_name_H-M   'P 1'
#
loop_
_entity.id
_entity.type
_entity.pdbx_description
1 polymer ?
#
loop_
_entity_poly.entity_id
_entity_poly.type
_entity_poly.pdbx_seq_one_letter_code
_entity_poly.pdbx_strand_id
1 'polypeptide(L)'
;MRAEAVVAGQDAARRAANAEASARPSASYATETAVTVLCRTREQAQAACTLPWLDEVALDFLEVFGLKEAVEDVRAAGKRVVVATPRIIKPAEEHLWSFYVKLEPDALLVRGTGLLQHFVELGGPGARLENGVVVPRLHGDFSLNAANAVSVGQLLAGGALDRLCLTHDLSAAQLAGVAECVGPEGAGVLEAVAHMHLPVFHTEHCVFCRFLSDGENRSDCGQPCEQHSLRLRDEHGAQHLVLADQGCRNTIFAASAQSAARDARDLQAAGFGRLRVELVDESPEDTLKLLSGYRGVLRGEADPEELWVEMSTMRDGSGLAQGVTRGSLGGAGDRERASLKPTAYQM
;
A
#
# COMPACT_ATOMS: atom_id res chain seq x y z
N MET A 1 29.55 31.14 -14.37
CA MET A 1 28.38 32.05 -14.55
C MET A 1 27.08 31.31 -14.88
N ARG A 2 26.99 30.44 -15.94
CA ARG A 2 25.70 29.75 -16.23
C ARG A 2 25.31 28.66 -15.19
N ALA A 3 26.28 27.92 -14.66
CA ALA A 3 26.01 26.88 -13.67
C ALA A 3 25.58 27.46 -12.31
N GLU A 4 26.20 28.56 -11.88
CA GLU A 4 25.85 29.25 -10.63
C GLU A 4 24.43 29.87 -10.67
N ALA A 5 24.00 30.37 -11.83
CA ALA A 5 22.67 30.92 -12.03
C ALA A 5 21.57 29.82 -11.99
N VAL A 6 21.89 28.63 -12.50
CA VAL A 6 20.97 27.48 -12.44
C VAL A 6 20.82 26.97 -11.00
N VAL A 7 21.91 26.87 -10.24
CA VAL A 7 21.88 26.46 -8.83
C VAL A 7 21.14 27.49 -7.98
N ALA A 8 21.39 28.78 -8.18
CA ALA A 8 20.69 29.86 -7.47
C ALA A 8 19.18 29.89 -7.79
N GLY A 9 18.79 29.58 -9.03
CA GLY A 9 17.39 29.46 -9.42
C GLY A 9 16.69 28.25 -8.76
N GLN A 10 17.38 27.12 -8.67
CA GLN A 10 16.87 25.92 -7.98
C GLN A 10 16.74 26.15 -6.47
N ASP A 11 17.68 26.85 -5.85
CA ASP A 11 17.61 27.19 -4.43
C ASP A 11 16.49 28.20 -4.13
N ALA A 12 16.22 29.16 -5.01
CA ALA A 12 15.10 30.09 -4.88
C ALA A 12 13.74 29.38 -5.02
N ALA A 13 13.59 28.49 -6.02
CA ALA A 13 12.39 27.68 -6.20
C ALA A 13 12.15 26.75 -5.00
N ARG A 14 13.20 26.15 -4.45
CA ARG A 14 13.14 25.32 -3.26
C ARG A 14 12.73 26.09 -2.01
N ARG A 15 13.21 27.32 -1.83
CA ARG A 15 12.80 28.20 -0.71
C ARG A 15 11.36 28.67 -0.86
N ALA A 16 10.90 28.97 -2.07
CA ALA A 16 9.51 29.32 -2.35
C ALA A 16 8.56 28.14 -2.07
N ALA A 17 8.90 26.93 -2.55
CA ALA A 17 8.13 25.71 -2.28
C ALA A 17 8.04 25.38 -0.78
N ASN A 18 9.14 25.56 -0.03
CA ASN A 18 9.15 25.39 1.42
C ASN A 18 8.32 26.47 2.15
N ALA A 19 8.29 27.69 1.66
CA ALA A 19 7.48 28.79 2.23
C ALA A 19 5.99 28.57 1.95
N GLU A 20 5.61 28.08 0.77
CA GLU A 20 4.23 27.74 0.44
C GLU A 20 3.74 26.51 1.21
N ALA A 21 4.60 25.51 1.43
CA ALA A 21 4.29 24.35 2.29
C ALA A 21 4.02 24.78 3.74
N SER A 22 4.73 25.82 4.23
CA SER A 22 4.54 26.39 5.57
C SER A 22 3.28 27.27 5.71
N ALA A 23 2.68 27.71 4.61
CA ALA A 23 1.53 28.62 4.60
C ALA A 23 0.18 27.90 4.50
N ARG A 24 0.14 26.57 4.51
CA ARG A 24 -1.14 25.82 4.48
C ARG A 24 -1.87 25.93 5.80
N PRO A 25 -3.22 26.10 5.79
CA PRO A 25 -4.00 26.03 7.02
C PRO A 25 -3.76 24.68 7.68
N SER A 26 -3.44 24.69 8.96
CA SER A 26 -3.25 23.51 9.78
C SER A 26 -4.51 22.64 9.70
N ALA A 27 -4.45 21.55 8.93
CA ALA A 27 -5.36 20.45 9.20
C ALA A 27 -5.13 20.07 10.67
N SER A 28 -6.18 19.94 11.45
CA SER A 28 -6.08 19.48 12.83
C SER A 28 -5.37 18.12 12.80
N TYR A 29 -4.10 18.11 13.22
CA TYR A 29 -3.31 16.87 13.20
C TYR A 29 -3.99 15.88 14.11
N ALA A 30 -4.24 14.69 13.58
CA ALA A 30 -4.78 13.60 14.36
C ALA A 30 -3.81 13.35 15.53
N THR A 31 -4.29 13.53 16.74
CA THR A 31 -3.54 13.25 17.96
C THR A 31 -3.33 11.75 18.18
N GLU A 32 -3.93 10.90 17.33
CA GLU A 32 -3.89 9.45 17.41
C GLU A 32 -3.61 8.85 16.01
N THR A 33 -2.62 7.96 15.92
CA THR A 33 -2.33 7.21 14.70
C THR A 33 -3.48 6.27 14.36
N ALA A 34 -4.06 6.43 13.18
CA ALA A 34 -5.17 5.60 12.72
C ALA A 34 -4.67 4.30 12.05
N VAL A 35 -5.39 3.20 12.26
CA VAL A 35 -5.25 1.99 11.44
C VAL A 35 -6.10 2.14 10.19
N THR A 36 -5.52 1.87 9.02
CA THR A 36 -6.22 1.77 7.74
C THR A 36 -6.07 0.36 7.17
N VAL A 37 -6.93 -0.02 6.24
CA VAL A 37 -6.89 -1.34 5.61
C VAL A 37 -6.92 -1.22 4.10
N LEU A 38 -6.19 -2.13 3.42
CA LEU A 38 -6.30 -2.36 1.99
C LEU A 38 -6.74 -3.80 1.76
N CYS A 39 -7.91 -3.96 1.15
CA CYS A 39 -8.57 -5.23 0.88
C CYS A 39 -8.43 -5.61 -0.60
N ARG A 40 -8.15 -6.88 -0.87
CA ARG A 40 -8.08 -7.44 -2.24
C ARG A 40 -9.27 -8.30 -2.61
N THR A 41 -10.14 -8.60 -1.64
CA THR A 41 -11.39 -9.28 -1.90
C THR A 41 -12.58 -8.53 -1.30
N ARG A 42 -13.76 -8.80 -1.84
CA ARG A 42 -15.01 -8.21 -1.35
C ARG A 42 -15.33 -8.66 0.08
N GLU A 43 -15.03 -9.93 0.40
CA GLU A 43 -15.26 -10.53 1.71
C GLU A 43 -14.39 -9.85 2.78
N GLN A 44 -13.12 -9.55 2.47
CA GLN A 44 -12.24 -8.77 3.35
C GLN A 44 -12.81 -7.38 3.60
N ALA A 45 -13.27 -6.70 2.54
CA ALA A 45 -13.84 -5.35 2.66
C ALA A 45 -15.12 -5.35 3.49
N GLN A 46 -16.01 -6.33 3.28
CA GLN A 46 -17.23 -6.49 4.06
C GLN A 46 -16.93 -6.75 5.54
N ALA A 47 -15.96 -7.62 5.86
CA ALA A 47 -15.52 -7.86 7.22
C ALA A 47 -14.98 -6.58 7.86
N ALA A 48 -14.07 -5.87 7.18
CA ALA A 48 -13.52 -4.61 7.65
C ALA A 48 -14.60 -3.55 7.93
N CYS A 49 -15.64 -3.49 7.10
CA CYS A 49 -16.77 -2.57 7.25
C CYS A 49 -17.58 -2.81 8.53
N THR A 50 -17.52 -3.98 9.14
CA THR A 50 -18.21 -4.28 10.42
C THR A 50 -17.57 -3.57 11.62
N LEU A 51 -16.33 -3.10 11.49
CA LEU A 51 -15.61 -2.43 12.56
C LEU A 51 -16.06 -0.97 12.68
N PRO A 52 -16.75 -0.57 13.77
CA PRO A 52 -17.32 0.78 13.87
C PRO A 52 -16.27 1.88 13.94
N TRP A 53 -15.08 1.57 14.41
CA TRP A 53 -13.97 2.52 14.58
C TRP A 53 -13.15 2.72 13.29
N LEU A 54 -13.29 1.86 12.30
CA LEU A 54 -12.59 1.98 11.03
C LEU A 54 -13.33 2.99 10.14
N ASP A 55 -12.66 4.06 9.75
CA ASP A 55 -13.29 5.15 8.98
C ASP A 55 -13.17 4.98 7.48
N GLU A 56 -12.18 4.18 7.03
CA GLU A 56 -11.75 4.13 5.63
C GLU A 56 -11.35 2.71 5.24
N VAL A 57 -11.75 2.29 4.05
CA VAL A 57 -11.36 1.03 3.43
C VAL A 57 -10.76 1.30 2.06
N ALA A 58 -9.53 0.85 1.84
CA ALA A 58 -8.92 0.86 0.52
C ALA A 58 -9.17 -0.46 -0.19
N LEU A 59 -9.45 -0.39 -1.48
CA LEU A 59 -9.75 -1.52 -2.35
C LEU A 59 -8.69 -1.63 -3.45
N ASP A 60 -8.07 -2.80 -3.58
CA ASP A 60 -7.03 -3.13 -4.54
C ASP A 60 -7.37 -4.45 -5.25
N PHE A 61 -8.45 -4.45 -6.01
CA PHE A 61 -8.85 -5.62 -6.79
C PHE A 61 -8.04 -5.63 -8.08
N LEU A 62 -6.99 -6.42 -8.12
CA LEU A 62 -5.99 -6.41 -9.18
C LEU A 62 -6.60 -6.58 -10.58
N GLU A 63 -7.64 -7.39 -10.74
CA GLU A 63 -8.37 -7.58 -12.01
C GLU A 63 -9.68 -6.79 -12.12
N VAL A 64 -9.97 -5.87 -11.21
CA VAL A 64 -11.16 -5.01 -11.12
C VAL A 64 -12.53 -5.72 -11.05
N PHE A 65 -12.58 -7.04 -11.13
CA PHE A 65 -13.84 -7.78 -10.98
C PHE A 65 -14.41 -7.61 -9.57
N GLY A 66 -15.70 -7.25 -9.49
CA GLY A 66 -16.36 -6.98 -8.21
C GLY A 66 -15.94 -5.69 -7.52
N LEU A 67 -15.03 -4.89 -8.11
CA LEU A 67 -14.56 -3.65 -7.50
C LEU A 67 -15.67 -2.62 -7.34
N LYS A 68 -16.54 -2.48 -8.33
CA LYS A 68 -17.68 -1.55 -8.27
C LYS A 68 -18.63 -1.92 -7.13
N GLU A 69 -18.98 -3.18 -7.02
CA GLU A 69 -19.86 -3.71 -5.98
C GLU A 69 -19.22 -3.53 -4.58
N ALA A 70 -17.90 -3.72 -4.47
CA ALA A 70 -17.18 -3.48 -3.22
C ALA A 70 -17.16 -2.00 -2.83
N VAL A 71 -17.02 -1.09 -3.81
CA VAL A 71 -17.15 0.37 -3.59
C VAL A 71 -18.53 0.73 -3.04
N GLU A 72 -19.58 0.13 -3.61
CA GLU A 72 -20.96 0.32 -3.17
C GLU A 72 -21.19 -0.22 -1.74
N ASP A 73 -20.65 -1.41 -1.42
CA ASP A 73 -20.72 -2.02 -0.09
C ASP A 73 -20.04 -1.14 0.97
N VAL A 74 -18.81 -0.66 0.71
CA VAL A 74 -18.07 0.18 1.65
C VAL A 74 -18.80 1.51 1.89
N ARG A 75 -19.33 2.11 0.82
CA ARG A 75 -20.12 3.35 0.90
C ARG A 75 -21.42 3.15 1.68
N ALA A 76 -22.12 2.04 1.44
CA ALA A 76 -23.34 1.69 2.17
C ALA A 76 -23.10 1.47 3.67
N ALA A 77 -21.89 1.00 4.04
CA ALA A 77 -21.45 0.90 5.43
C ALA A 77 -21.06 2.24 6.07
N GLY A 78 -21.18 3.36 5.33
CA GLY A 78 -20.83 4.70 5.83
C GLY A 78 -19.34 4.95 5.96
N LYS A 79 -18.49 4.17 5.29
CA LYS A 79 -17.03 4.30 5.31
C LYS A 79 -16.55 5.10 4.10
N ARG A 80 -15.38 5.76 4.23
CA ARG A 80 -14.69 6.33 3.09
C ARG A 80 -14.08 5.25 2.22
N VAL A 81 -14.20 5.42 0.92
CA VAL A 81 -13.69 4.49 -0.09
C VAL A 81 -12.41 5.04 -0.70
N VAL A 82 -11.33 4.31 -0.58
CA VAL A 82 -10.10 4.56 -1.33
C VAL A 82 -9.94 3.47 -2.39
N VAL A 83 -9.63 3.82 -3.62
CA VAL A 83 -9.40 2.82 -4.68
C VAL A 83 -7.97 2.92 -5.16
N ALA A 84 -7.26 1.79 -5.13
CA ALA A 84 -5.90 1.70 -5.61
C ALA A 84 -5.87 1.66 -7.14
N THR A 85 -5.00 2.48 -7.74
CA THR A 85 -4.79 2.48 -9.18
C THR A 85 -3.81 1.38 -9.60
N PRO A 86 -3.76 0.98 -10.87
CA PRO A 86 -2.73 0.07 -11.35
C PRO A 86 -1.32 0.61 -11.04
N ARG A 87 -0.41 -0.29 -10.71
CA ARG A 87 0.99 0.06 -10.45
C ARG A 87 1.69 0.59 -11.69
N ILE A 88 1.35 0.04 -12.86
CA ILE A 88 1.91 0.41 -14.16
C ILE A 88 0.76 0.69 -15.11
N ILE A 89 0.82 1.83 -15.78
CA ILE A 89 -0.03 2.17 -16.93
C ILE A 89 0.91 2.37 -18.12
N LYS A 90 0.72 1.56 -19.15
CA LYS A 90 1.51 1.64 -20.39
C LYS A 90 0.88 2.62 -21.38
N PRO A 91 1.63 3.10 -22.40
CA PRO A 91 1.05 3.77 -23.54
C PRO A 91 -0.09 2.93 -24.14
N ALA A 92 -1.18 3.56 -24.52
CA ALA A 92 -2.45 2.98 -24.94
C ALA A 92 -3.33 2.37 -23.84
N GLU A 93 -2.90 2.41 -22.58
CA GLU A 93 -3.71 2.06 -21.40
C GLU A 93 -4.20 3.28 -20.64
N GLU A 94 -3.98 4.48 -21.15
CA GLU A 94 -4.36 5.76 -20.50
C GLU A 94 -5.86 5.82 -20.15
N HIS A 95 -6.70 5.09 -20.89
CA HIS A 95 -8.14 5.01 -20.61
C HIS A 95 -8.45 4.34 -19.25
N LEU A 96 -7.53 3.55 -18.69
CA LEU A 96 -7.74 2.84 -17.41
C LEU A 96 -7.99 3.82 -16.26
N TRP A 97 -7.25 4.95 -16.19
CA TRP A 97 -7.42 5.89 -15.10
C TRP A 97 -8.87 6.42 -15.03
N SER A 98 -9.54 6.60 -16.19
CA SER A 98 -10.90 7.10 -16.23
C SER A 98 -11.91 6.13 -15.62
N PHE A 99 -11.66 4.83 -15.67
CA PHE A 99 -12.47 3.83 -14.98
C PHE A 99 -12.43 4.06 -13.47
N TYR A 100 -11.25 4.24 -12.89
CA TYR A 100 -11.09 4.43 -11.44
C TYR A 100 -11.73 5.73 -10.96
N VAL A 101 -11.60 6.81 -11.70
CA VAL A 101 -12.25 8.11 -11.37
C VAL A 101 -13.78 8.00 -11.46
N LYS A 102 -14.31 7.23 -12.43
CA LYS A 102 -15.76 7.01 -12.59
C LYS A 102 -16.40 6.19 -11.47
N LEU A 103 -15.63 5.48 -10.66
CA LEU A 103 -16.12 4.85 -9.44
C LEU A 103 -16.46 5.88 -8.35
N GLU A 104 -16.05 7.14 -8.54
CA GLU A 104 -16.25 8.27 -7.63
C GLU A 104 -15.81 7.94 -6.19
N PRO A 105 -14.59 7.38 -5.96
CA PRO A 105 -14.11 7.12 -4.62
C PRO A 105 -13.82 8.42 -3.88
N ASP A 106 -13.72 8.37 -2.55
CA ASP A 106 -13.29 9.52 -1.75
C ASP A 106 -11.84 9.89 -2.02
N ALA A 107 -11.00 8.88 -2.32
CA ALA A 107 -9.62 9.08 -2.76
C ALA A 107 -9.13 7.97 -3.69
N LEU A 108 -8.11 8.29 -4.49
CA LEU A 108 -7.33 7.30 -5.26
C LEU A 108 -5.97 7.09 -4.58
N LEU A 109 -5.58 5.82 -4.40
CA LEU A 109 -4.22 5.45 -4.00
C LEU A 109 -3.35 5.36 -5.26
N VAL A 110 -2.57 6.40 -5.50
CA VAL A 110 -1.80 6.58 -6.74
C VAL A 110 -0.45 5.87 -6.62
N ARG A 111 -0.18 4.96 -7.53
CA ARG A 111 0.98 4.05 -7.52
C ARG A 111 2.09 4.40 -8.50
N GLY A 112 1.85 5.33 -9.42
CA GLY A 112 2.82 5.74 -10.44
C GLY A 112 2.96 7.24 -10.55
N THR A 113 4.19 7.74 -10.66
CA THR A 113 4.46 9.17 -10.83
C THR A 113 3.88 9.74 -12.13
N GLY A 114 3.84 8.92 -13.20
CA GLY A 114 3.20 9.34 -14.46
C GLY A 114 1.70 9.58 -14.30
N LEU A 115 1.01 8.72 -13.55
CA LEU A 115 -0.42 8.92 -13.27
C LEU A 115 -0.64 10.11 -12.32
N LEU A 116 0.22 10.29 -11.32
CA LEU A 116 0.17 11.47 -10.45
C LEU A 116 0.32 12.75 -11.27
N GLN A 117 1.30 12.81 -12.16
CA GLN A 117 1.52 13.95 -13.05
C GLN A 117 0.31 14.19 -13.95
N HIS A 118 -0.28 13.14 -14.50
CA HIS A 118 -1.49 13.24 -15.31
C HIS A 118 -2.65 13.90 -14.55
N PHE A 119 -2.91 13.49 -13.30
CA PHE A 119 -3.94 14.14 -12.47
C PHE A 119 -3.61 15.61 -12.16
N VAL A 120 -2.34 15.95 -11.95
CA VAL A 120 -1.90 17.34 -11.77
C VAL A 120 -2.21 18.17 -13.02
N GLU A 121 -1.94 17.65 -14.21
CA GLU A 121 -2.22 18.30 -15.50
C GLU A 121 -3.72 18.47 -15.76
N LEU A 122 -4.55 17.58 -15.24
CA LEU A 122 -6.01 17.71 -15.26
C LEU A 122 -6.56 18.76 -14.29
N GLY A 123 -5.70 19.43 -13.52
CA GLY A 123 -6.06 20.45 -12.52
C GLY A 123 -6.05 19.94 -11.08
N GLY A 124 -5.66 18.70 -10.83
CA GLY A 124 -5.52 18.11 -9.49
C GLY A 124 -6.84 17.74 -8.82
N PRO A 125 -6.78 17.37 -7.52
CA PRO A 125 -7.97 17.01 -6.74
C PRO A 125 -9.02 18.12 -6.74
N GLY A 126 -10.28 17.76 -6.98
CA GLY A 126 -11.40 18.67 -7.08
C GLY A 126 -11.63 19.25 -8.49
N ALA A 127 -10.71 19.02 -9.42
CA ALA A 127 -10.92 19.44 -10.81
C ALA A 127 -12.09 18.67 -11.46
N ARG A 128 -12.96 19.39 -12.18
CA ARG A 128 -14.08 18.79 -12.92
C ARG A 128 -13.65 18.45 -14.33
N LEU A 129 -13.76 17.18 -14.68
CA LEU A 129 -13.47 16.67 -16.01
C LEU A 129 -14.59 17.01 -17.01
N GLU A 130 -14.32 16.90 -18.31
CA GLU A 130 -15.30 17.19 -19.38
C GLU A 130 -16.60 16.37 -19.26
N ASN A 131 -16.50 15.13 -18.76
CA ASN A 131 -17.64 14.24 -18.50
C ASN A 131 -18.40 14.56 -17.21
N GLY A 132 -18.03 15.63 -16.50
CA GLY A 132 -18.65 16.09 -15.27
C GLY A 132 -18.15 15.40 -13.99
N VAL A 133 -17.35 14.34 -14.10
CA VAL A 133 -16.74 13.65 -12.93
C VAL A 133 -15.66 14.53 -12.31
N VAL A 134 -15.52 14.46 -11.00
CA VAL A 134 -14.51 15.22 -10.24
C VAL A 134 -13.32 14.34 -9.93
N VAL A 135 -12.11 14.86 -10.10
CA VAL A 135 -10.88 14.17 -9.67
C VAL A 135 -10.92 14.01 -8.14
N PRO A 136 -10.89 12.77 -7.61
CA PRO A 136 -10.95 12.55 -6.16
C PRO A 136 -9.68 13.06 -5.46
N ARG A 137 -9.64 12.97 -4.13
CA ARG A 137 -8.41 13.16 -3.37
C ARG A 137 -7.36 12.15 -3.82
N LEU A 138 -6.08 12.51 -3.70
CA LEU A 138 -4.98 11.64 -4.12
C LEU A 138 -4.12 11.29 -2.91
N HIS A 139 -3.93 10.00 -2.68
CA HIS A 139 -2.99 9.44 -1.71
C HIS A 139 -1.82 8.81 -2.48
N GLY A 140 -0.59 9.12 -2.13
CA GLY A 140 0.59 8.50 -2.72
C GLY A 140 0.89 7.16 -2.07
N ASP A 141 1.11 6.12 -2.87
CA ASP A 141 1.46 4.79 -2.38
C ASP A 141 2.99 4.60 -2.27
N PHE A 142 3.42 3.53 -1.58
CA PHE A 142 4.82 3.18 -1.36
C PHE A 142 5.64 3.11 -2.66
N SER A 143 5.01 2.77 -3.78
CA SER A 143 5.63 2.66 -5.10
C SER A 143 5.99 4.00 -5.75
N LEU A 144 5.62 5.14 -5.15
CA LEU A 144 6.18 6.44 -5.49
C LEU A 144 7.62 6.62 -4.96
N ASN A 145 8.14 5.64 -4.22
CA ASN A 145 9.51 5.55 -3.73
C ASN A 145 9.93 6.75 -2.84
N ALA A 146 9.03 7.23 -2.00
CA ALA A 146 9.34 8.23 -0.98
C ALA A 146 10.21 7.60 0.11
N ALA A 147 11.53 7.77 0.04
CA ALA A 147 12.51 7.11 0.89
C ALA A 147 13.29 8.05 1.82
N ASN A 148 13.08 9.35 1.73
CA ASN A 148 13.77 10.37 2.54
C ASN A 148 12.97 11.67 2.54
N ALA A 149 13.32 12.59 3.46
CA ALA A 149 12.61 13.85 3.63
C ALA A 149 12.60 14.73 2.36
N VAL A 150 13.61 14.63 1.50
CA VAL A 150 13.66 15.41 0.25
C VAL A 150 12.63 14.89 -0.74
N SER A 151 12.57 13.56 -0.97
CA SER A 151 11.57 12.97 -1.85
C SER A 151 10.14 13.16 -1.31
N VAL A 152 9.94 13.06 0.01
CA VAL A 152 8.66 13.39 0.67
C VAL A 152 8.28 14.84 0.38
N GLY A 153 9.19 15.79 0.66
CA GLY A 153 8.96 17.21 0.42
C GLY A 153 8.61 17.51 -1.04
N GLN A 154 9.31 16.88 -1.99
CA GLN A 154 9.06 17.06 -3.42
C GLN A 154 7.67 16.54 -3.84
N LEU A 155 7.26 15.36 -3.35
CA LEU A 155 5.96 14.77 -3.67
C LEU A 155 4.79 15.54 -3.06
N LEU A 156 4.98 16.11 -1.86
CA LEU A 156 3.95 16.88 -1.17
C LEU A 156 3.90 18.35 -1.59
N ALA A 157 5.01 18.93 -2.10
CA ALA A 157 5.12 20.37 -2.43
C ALA A 157 4.08 20.86 -3.43
N GLY A 158 3.68 20.01 -4.40
CA GLY A 158 2.68 20.36 -5.41
C GLY A 158 1.23 20.40 -4.89
N GLY A 159 0.98 19.97 -3.65
CA GLY A 159 -0.36 19.99 -3.05
C GLY A 159 -1.36 19.01 -3.63
N ALA A 160 -0.95 18.18 -4.56
CA ALA A 160 -1.82 17.19 -5.15
C ALA A 160 -2.08 15.99 -4.22
N LEU A 161 -1.10 15.63 -3.38
CA LEU A 161 -1.21 14.54 -2.41
C LEU A 161 -1.55 15.09 -1.03
N ASP A 162 -2.54 14.54 -0.38
CA ASP A 162 -2.91 14.83 1.02
C ASP A 162 -2.47 13.73 2.00
N ARG A 163 -1.92 12.63 1.48
CA ARG A 163 -1.32 11.52 2.21
C ARG A 163 -0.21 10.89 1.38
N LEU A 164 0.84 10.41 2.02
CA LEU A 164 1.95 9.73 1.34
C LEU A 164 2.43 8.53 2.15
N CYS A 165 2.37 7.36 1.54
CA CYS A 165 2.98 6.16 2.08
C CYS A 165 4.47 6.12 1.74
N LEU A 166 5.32 5.88 2.74
CA LEU A 166 6.75 5.71 2.53
C LEU A 166 7.06 4.32 1.92
N THR A 167 8.20 4.23 1.22
CA THR A 167 8.62 2.96 0.63
C THR A 167 8.82 1.87 1.70
N HIS A 168 8.44 0.65 1.37
CA HIS A 168 8.57 -0.51 2.25
C HIS A 168 10.00 -1.07 2.37
N ASP A 169 10.98 -0.46 1.69
CA ASP A 169 12.39 -0.83 1.76
C ASP A 169 13.11 -0.27 3.01
N LEU A 170 12.49 0.71 3.68
CA LEU A 170 13.03 1.35 4.86
C LEU A 170 12.87 0.49 6.11
N SER A 171 13.88 0.51 7.00
CA SER A 171 13.73 -0.03 8.35
C SER A 171 12.84 0.88 9.21
N ALA A 172 12.31 0.33 10.32
CA ALA A 172 11.50 1.11 11.25
C ALA A 172 12.25 2.36 11.77
N ALA A 173 13.54 2.24 12.05
CA ALA A 173 14.39 3.37 12.45
C ALA A 173 14.54 4.41 11.34
N GLN A 174 14.65 3.98 10.07
CA GLN A 174 14.72 4.92 8.94
C GLN A 174 13.37 5.60 8.69
N LEU A 175 12.25 4.88 8.83
CA LEU A 175 10.92 5.46 8.77
C LEU A 175 10.75 6.56 9.82
N ALA A 176 11.10 6.28 11.08
CA ALA A 176 11.06 7.27 12.17
C ALA A 176 11.97 8.48 11.87
N GLY A 177 13.18 8.25 11.35
CA GLY A 177 14.11 9.32 10.96
C GLY A 177 13.56 10.21 9.83
N VAL A 178 12.83 9.65 8.86
CA VAL A 178 12.16 10.46 7.83
C VAL A 178 11.07 11.33 8.46
N ALA A 179 10.24 10.75 9.33
CA ALA A 179 9.18 11.48 10.04
C ALA A 179 9.74 12.63 10.88
N GLU A 180 10.84 12.40 11.60
CA GLU A 180 11.55 13.42 12.36
C GLU A 180 12.06 14.56 11.46
N CYS A 181 12.67 14.22 10.30
CA CYS A 181 13.21 15.20 9.36
C CYS A 181 12.13 16.08 8.69
N VAL A 182 10.92 15.55 8.44
CA VAL A 182 9.82 16.32 7.85
C VAL A 182 9.03 17.12 8.89
N GLY A 183 9.24 16.84 10.16
CA GLY A 183 8.61 17.49 11.28
C GLY A 183 7.17 17.03 11.54
N PRO A 184 6.54 17.48 12.66
CA PRO A 184 5.24 16.97 13.11
C PRO A 184 4.12 17.13 12.08
N GLU A 185 4.10 18.25 11.38
CA GLU A 185 3.09 18.52 10.34
C GLU A 185 3.23 17.57 9.16
N GLY A 186 4.46 17.36 8.69
CA GLY A 186 4.75 16.43 7.61
C GLY A 186 4.54 14.97 8.03
N ALA A 187 4.92 14.60 9.25
CA ALA A 187 4.75 13.25 9.77
C ALA A 187 3.26 12.84 9.85
N GLY A 188 2.38 13.76 10.22
CA GLY A 188 0.93 13.51 10.34
C GLY A 188 0.24 13.12 9.03
N VAL A 189 0.81 13.46 7.87
CA VAL A 189 0.30 13.05 6.55
C VAL A 189 1.01 11.80 6.01
N LEU A 190 2.03 11.30 6.72
CA LEU A 190 2.70 10.06 6.36
C LEU A 190 1.90 8.84 6.78
N GLU A 191 2.00 7.83 5.95
CA GLU A 191 1.49 6.48 6.19
C GLU A 191 2.66 5.49 6.12
N ALA A 192 2.67 4.50 7.00
CA ALA A 192 3.56 3.35 6.91
C ALA A 192 2.74 2.07 6.75
N VAL A 193 3.24 1.12 5.95
CA VAL A 193 2.60 -0.19 5.86
C VAL A 193 3.06 -1.02 7.05
N ALA A 194 2.10 -1.35 7.92
CA ALA A 194 2.34 -2.10 9.15
C ALA A 194 2.26 -3.62 8.96
N HIS A 195 1.47 -4.08 7.98
CA HIS A 195 1.31 -5.49 7.64
C HIS A 195 1.13 -5.64 6.14
N MET A 196 1.92 -6.49 5.51
CA MET A 196 1.75 -6.84 4.11
C MET A 196 2.54 -8.08 3.71
N HIS A 197 2.00 -8.87 2.80
CA HIS A 197 2.81 -9.75 1.97
C HIS A 197 3.49 -8.88 0.89
N LEU A 198 4.82 -8.75 0.95
CA LEU A 198 5.55 -7.90 0.00
C LEU A 198 5.33 -8.38 -1.44
N PRO A 199 4.98 -7.49 -2.40
CA PRO A 199 4.95 -7.84 -3.81
C PRO A 199 6.40 -7.99 -4.31
N VAL A 200 6.90 -9.23 -4.33
CA VAL A 200 8.31 -9.54 -4.68
C VAL A 200 8.57 -9.49 -6.17
N PHE A 201 7.55 -9.81 -7.00
CA PHE A 201 7.61 -9.69 -8.46
C PHE A 201 6.31 -9.12 -9.01
N HIS A 202 6.45 -8.30 -10.05
CA HIS A 202 5.36 -7.86 -10.91
C HIS A 202 5.77 -8.12 -12.35
N THR A 203 5.09 -9.05 -13.02
CA THR A 203 5.53 -9.55 -14.33
C THR A 203 4.51 -9.24 -15.41
N GLU A 204 5.00 -8.96 -16.62
CA GLU A 204 4.20 -8.84 -17.84
C GLU A 204 3.80 -10.21 -18.42
N HIS A 205 4.39 -11.28 -17.90
CA HIS A 205 4.15 -12.65 -18.35
C HIS A 205 3.10 -13.32 -17.45
N CYS A 206 2.04 -13.86 -18.08
CA CYS A 206 0.98 -14.53 -17.33
C CYS A 206 1.37 -15.98 -17.00
N VAL A 207 1.65 -16.25 -15.73
CA VAL A 207 2.00 -17.58 -15.22
C VAL A 207 0.83 -18.56 -15.37
N PHE A 208 -0.41 -18.10 -15.17
CA PHE A 208 -1.61 -18.92 -15.36
C PHE A 208 -1.76 -19.39 -16.79
N CYS A 209 -1.67 -18.46 -17.76
CA CYS A 209 -1.76 -18.80 -19.16
C CYS A 209 -0.63 -19.79 -19.56
N ARG A 210 0.60 -19.53 -19.11
CA ARG A 210 1.78 -20.34 -19.46
C ARG A 210 1.71 -21.78 -18.98
N PHE A 211 1.15 -22.04 -17.81
CA PHE A 211 1.20 -23.37 -17.19
C PHE A 211 -0.15 -24.11 -17.18
N LEU A 212 -1.26 -23.40 -17.35
CA LEU A 212 -2.60 -23.96 -17.24
C LEU A 212 -3.44 -23.82 -18.51
N SER A 213 -2.82 -23.41 -19.65
CA SER A 213 -3.52 -23.20 -20.91
C SER A 213 -2.61 -23.52 -22.08
N ASP A 214 -3.21 -23.92 -23.20
CA ASP A 214 -2.56 -24.02 -24.49
C ASP A 214 -2.64 -22.71 -25.30
N GLY A 215 -3.35 -21.71 -24.79
CA GLY A 215 -3.49 -20.39 -25.40
C GLY A 215 -2.26 -19.49 -25.15
N GLU A 216 -2.17 -18.40 -25.91
CA GLU A 216 -1.04 -17.47 -25.86
C GLU A 216 -1.40 -16.11 -25.22
N ASN A 217 -2.69 -15.77 -25.17
CA ASN A 217 -3.16 -14.47 -24.70
C ASN A 217 -4.59 -14.56 -24.13
N ARG A 218 -5.11 -13.44 -23.63
CA ARG A 218 -6.42 -13.37 -22.97
C ARG A 218 -7.59 -13.88 -23.83
N SER A 219 -7.50 -13.75 -25.15
CA SER A 219 -8.62 -14.13 -26.03
C SER A 219 -8.75 -15.63 -26.25
N ASP A 220 -7.70 -16.39 -25.98
CA ASP A 220 -7.61 -17.84 -26.28
C ASP A 220 -7.17 -18.71 -25.08
N CYS A 221 -6.71 -18.11 -23.98
CA CYS A 221 -6.22 -18.89 -22.83
C CYS A 221 -7.34 -19.53 -21.97
N GLY A 222 -8.60 -19.19 -22.18
CA GLY A 222 -9.72 -19.70 -21.38
C GLY A 222 -9.74 -19.20 -19.94
N GLN A 223 -8.94 -18.20 -19.60
CA GLN A 223 -8.89 -17.49 -18.31
C GLN A 223 -8.75 -18.41 -17.08
N PRO A 224 -7.71 -19.28 -17.03
CA PRO A 224 -7.51 -20.22 -15.92
C PRO A 224 -7.27 -19.50 -14.57
N CYS A 225 -6.87 -18.22 -14.58
CA CYS A 225 -6.73 -17.38 -13.40
C CYS A 225 -8.04 -17.19 -12.62
N GLU A 226 -9.20 -17.30 -13.27
CA GLU A 226 -10.50 -17.18 -12.61
C GLU A 226 -10.92 -18.47 -11.87
N GLN A 227 -10.28 -19.61 -12.18
CA GLN A 227 -10.66 -20.92 -11.69
C GLN A 227 -9.60 -21.59 -10.81
N HIS A 228 -8.36 -21.13 -10.88
CA HIS A 228 -7.22 -21.76 -10.22
C HIS A 228 -6.43 -20.77 -9.38
N SER A 229 -5.95 -21.21 -8.23
CA SER A 229 -4.94 -20.52 -7.42
C SER A 229 -3.57 -21.10 -7.74
N LEU A 230 -2.58 -20.22 -7.92
CA LEU A 230 -1.19 -20.60 -8.15
C LEU A 230 -0.29 -20.09 -7.03
N ARG A 231 0.71 -20.90 -6.69
CA ARG A 231 1.79 -20.53 -5.80
C ARG A 231 3.14 -20.92 -6.39
N LEU A 232 4.11 -20.05 -6.30
CA LEU A 232 5.50 -20.37 -6.61
C LEU A 232 6.16 -20.90 -5.33
N ARG A 233 6.77 -22.08 -5.43
CA ARG A 233 7.52 -22.66 -4.32
C ARG A 233 9.01 -22.37 -4.51
N ASP A 234 9.63 -21.76 -3.51
CA ASP A 234 11.06 -21.51 -3.51
C ASP A 234 11.86 -22.75 -3.08
N GLU A 235 13.19 -22.65 -3.10
CA GLU A 235 14.10 -23.73 -2.71
C GLU A 235 14.01 -24.11 -1.20
N HIS A 236 13.48 -23.22 -0.37
CA HIS A 236 13.26 -23.44 1.06
C HIS A 236 11.86 -23.98 1.37
N GLY A 237 11.02 -24.14 0.35
CA GLY A 237 9.67 -24.67 0.45
C GLY A 237 8.60 -23.64 0.77
N ALA A 238 8.94 -22.35 0.90
CA ALA A 238 7.96 -21.29 1.06
C ALA A 238 7.10 -21.13 -0.22
N GLN A 239 5.80 -20.86 -0.02
CA GLN A 239 4.82 -20.83 -1.12
C GLN A 239 4.32 -19.41 -1.34
N HIS A 240 4.83 -18.77 -2.37
CA HIS A 240 4.53 -17.39 -2.77
C HIS A 240 3.25 -17.35 -3.61
N LEU A 241 2.23 -16.66 -3.14
CA LEU A 241 0.96 -16.54 -3.85
C LEU A 241 1.13 -15.72 -5.14
N VAL A 242 0.58 -16.22 -6.24
CA VAL A 242 0.50 -15.53 -7.52
C VAL A 242 -0.91 -15.05 -7.75
N LEU A 243 -1.11 -13.76 -7.93
CA LEU A 243 -2.39 -13.19 -8.32
C LEU A 243 -2.30 -12.62 -9.73
N ALA A 244 -3.35 -12.85 -10.51
CA ALA A 244 -3.54 -12.18 -11.79
C ALA A 244 -3.80 -10.69 -11.56
N ASP A 245 -3.32 -9.87 -12.50
CA ASP A 245 -3.41 -8.42 -12.46
C ASP A 245 -3.84 -7.90 -13.83
N GLN A 246 -4.25 -6.64 -13.89
CA GLN A 246 -4.71 -6.02 -15.14
C GLN A 246 -3.73 -6.20 -16.28
N GLY A 247 -4.28 -6.44 -17.49
CA GLY A 247 -3.50 -6.64 -18.69
C GLY A 247 -2.78 -8.00 -18.73
N CYS A 248 -3.29 -9.03 -18.02
CA CYS A 248 -2.69 -10.36 -17.89
C CYS A 248 -1.28 -10.33 -17.27
N ARG A 249 -1.01 -9.32 -16.46
CA ARG A 249 0.17 -9.28 -15.58
C ARG A 249 -0.04 -10.19 -14.39
N ASN A 250 1.04 -10.53 -13.70
CA ASN A 250 0.94 -11.23 -12.43
C ASN A 250 1.76 -10.52 -11.36
N THR A 251 1.19 -10.44 -10.17
CA THR A 251 1.88 -10.02 -8.96
C THR A 251 2.11 -11.22 -8.07
N ILE A 252 3.36 -11.45 -7.68
CA ILE A 252 3.77 -12.52 -6.77
C ILE A 252 4.03 -11.92 -5.41
N PHE A 253 3.36 -12.44 -4.39
CA PHE A 253 3.46 -11.99 -3.02
C PHE A 253 4.36 -12.89 -2.18
N ALA A 254 5.16 -12.29 -1.29
CA ALA A 254 6.00 -13.04 -0.35
C ALA A 254 5.15 -13.99 0.50
N ALA A 255 5.67 -15.19 0.73
CA ALA A 255 4.98 -16.22 1.51
C ALA A 255 4.69 -15.76 2.94
N SER A 256 5.69 -15.19 3.62
CA SER A 256 5.54 -14.62 4.96
C SER A 256 5.19 -13.14 4.88
N ALA A 257 4.21 -12.69 5.66
CA ALA A 257 3.90 -11.28 5.75
C ALA A 257 5.00 -10.51 6.51
N GLN A 258 5.35 -9.31 6.03
CA GLN A 258 6.12 -8.35 6.81
C GLN A 258 5.20 -7.68 7.82
N SER A 259 5.64 -7.59 9.08
CA SER A 259 4.85 -7.01 10.16
C SER A 259 5.64 -6.00 10.98
N ALA A 260 5.02 -4.85 11.24
CA ALA A 260 5.48 -3.81 12.15
C ALA A 260 4.80 -3.94 13.54
N ALA A 261 4.26 -5.09 13.95
CA ALA A 261 3.60 -5.21 15.24
C ALA A 261 4.51 -4.73 16.39
N ARG A 262 5.78 -5.11 16.34
CA ARG A 262 6.81 -4.71 17.31
C ARG A 262 7.27 -3.27 17.21
N ASP A 263 7.05 -2.63 16.07
CA ASP A 263 7.51 -1.28 15.74
C ASP A 263 6.35 -0.27 15.73
N ALA A 264 5.10 -0.72 15.87
CA ALA A 264 3.91 0.10 15.67
C ALA A 264 3.85 1.32 16.62
N ARG A 265 4.23 1.13 17.91
CA ARG A 265 4.27 2.22 18.88
C ARG A 265 5.41 3.21 18.62
N ASP A 266 6.54 2.75 18.13
CA ASP A 266 7.67 3.61 17.77
C ASP A 266 7.31 4.47 16.55
N LEU A 267 6.63 3.90 15.55
CA LEU A 267 6.11 4.64 14.40
C LEU A 267 5.03 5.66 14.83
N GLN A 268 4.15 5.29 15.76
CA GLN A 268 3.18 6.21 16.35
C GLN A 268 3.90 7.36 17.07
N ALA A 269 4.88 7.06 17.91
CA ALA A 269 5.68 8.05 18.63
C ALA A 269 6.47 8.97 17.70
N ALA A 270 6.89 8.48 16.52
CA ALA A 270 7.51 9.27 15.46
C ALA A 270 6.52 10.20 14.73
N GLY A 271 5.22 10.10 14.99
CA GLY A 271 4.19 11.00 14.49
C GLY A 271 3.50 10.55 13.20
N PHE A 272 3.65 9.28 12.79
CA PHE A 272 2.90 8.76 11.63
C PHE A 272 1.40 8.90 11.85
N GLY A 273 0.71 9.53 10.89
CA GLY A 273 -0.73 9.69 10.96
C GLY A 273 -1.50 8.39 10.76
N ARG A 274 -0.91 7.43 10.04
CA ARG A 274 -1.57 6.16 9.72
C ARG A 274 -0.63 4.99 9.64
N LEU A 275 -1.13 3.82 10.09
CA LEU A 275 -0.55 2.50 9.85
C LEU A 275 -1.53 1.68 9.01
N ARG A 276 -1.08 1.25 7.82
CA ARG A 276 -1.89 0.47 6.88
C ARG A 276 -1.65 -1.02 7.02
N VAL A 277 -2.73 -1.79 7.13
CA VAL A 277 -2.76 -3.26 7.02
C VAL A 277 -3.17 -3.61 5.61
N GLU A 278 -2.30 -4.26 4.84
CA GLU A 278 -2.60 -4.76 3.50
C GLU A 278 -2.86 -6.26 3.52
N LEU A 279 -4.03 -6.65 3.05
CA LEU A 279 -4.47 -8.03 2.98
C LEU A 279 -4.23 -8.60 1.58
N VAL A 280 -3.99 -9.89 1.50
CA VAL A 280 -3.83 -10.62 0.23
C VAL A 280 -4.86 -11.75 0.14
N ASP A 281 -4.67 -12.83 0.91
CA ASP A 281 -5.59 -13.98 0.95
C ASP A 281 -6.04 -14.34 2.39
N GLU A 282 -5.90 -13.39 3.31
CA GLU A 282 -6.41 -13.51 4.66
C GLU A 282 -7.93 -13.67 4.66
N SER A 283 -8.40 -14.54 5.55
CA SER A 283 -9.83 -14.76 5.72
C SER A 283 -10.54 -13.53 6.32
N PRO A 284 -11.86 -13.41 6.20
CA PRO A 284 -12.63 -12.38 6.90
C PRO A 284 -12.39 -12.36 8.41
N GLU A 285 -12.22 -13.53 9.04
CA GLU A 285 -11.93 -13.64 10.46
C GLU A 285 -10.53 -13.09 10.78
N ASP A 286 -9.50 -13.48 10.00
CA ASP A 286 -8.14 -12.99 10.18
C ASP A 286 -8.03 -11.50 9.89
N THR A 287 -8.80 -10.98 8.94
CA THR A 287 -8.95 -9.54 8.69
C THR A 287 -9.34 -8.79 9.97
N LEU A 288 -10.36 -9.28 10.69
CA LEU A 288 -10.82 -8.65 11.93
C LEU A 288 -9.78 -8.76 13.05
N LYS A 289 -9.10 -9.91 13.18
CA LYS A 289 -8.03 -10.13 14.16
C LYS A 289 -6.87 -9.17 13.92
N LEU A 290 -6.37 -9.08 12.69
CA LEU A 290 -5.28 -8.19 12.32
C LEU A 290 -5.60 -6.72 12.62
N LEU A 291 -6.74 -6.24 12.16
CA LEU A 291 -7.13 -4.85 12.35
C LEU A 291 -7.33 -4.49 13.84
N SER A 292 -7.99 -5.38 14.59
CA SER A 292 -8.21 -5.19 16.01
C SER A 292 -6.90 -5.29 16.80
N GLY A 293 -6.02 -6.21 16.42
CA GLY A 293 -4.70 -6.41 17.03
C GLY A 293 -3.81 -5.17 16.88
N TYR A 294 -3.65 -4.66 15.67
CA TYR A 294 -2.86 -3.43 15.44
C TYR A 294 -3.45 -2.23 16.18
N ARG A 295 -4.78 -2.07 16.17
CA ARG A 295 -5.42 -1.01 16.94
C ARG A 295 -5.18 -1.18 18.44
N GLY A 296 -5.31 -2.38 18.97
CA GLY A 296 -5.04 -2.68 20.37
C GLY A 296 -3.60 -2.35 20.78
N VAL A 297 -2.63 -2.69 19.93
CA VAL A 297 -1.22 -2.33 20.13
C VAL A 297 -1.03 -0.82 20.18
N LEU A 298 -1.60 -0.06 19.23
CA LEU A 298 -1.48 1.40 19.20
C LEU A 298 -2.11 2.07 20.41
N ARG A 299 -3.19 1.50 20.95
CA ARG A 299 -3.89 2.02 22.14
C ARG A 299 -3.28 1.55 23.47
N GLY A 300 -2.29 0.66 23.42
CA GLY A 300 -1.72 0.05 24.61
C GLY A 300 -2.61 -1.00 25.28
N GLU A 301 -3.61 -1.48 24.58
CA GLU A 301 -4.60 -2.48 25.03
C GLU A 301 -4.16 -3.92 24.70
N ALA A 302 -3.19 -4.11 23.78
CA ALA A 302 -2.64 -5.39 23.37
C ALA A 302 -1.11 -5.39 23.42
N ASP A 303 -0.52 -6.57 23.68
CA ASP A 303 0.92 -6.77 23.63
C ASP A 303 1.38 -6.99 22.18
N PRO A 304 2.38 -6.27 21.67
CA PRO A 304 2.95 -6.48 20.35
C PRO A 304 3.47 -7.90 20.11
N GLU A 305 3.99 -8.58 21.14
CA GLU A 305 4.48 -9.95 21.03
C GLU A 305 3.34 -10.96 20.93
N GLU A 306 2.24 -10.76 21.64
CA GLU A 306 1.04 -11.59 21.50
C GLU A 306 0.47 -11.49 20.08
N LEU A 307 0.35 -10.29 19.55
CA LEU A 307 -0.06 -10.08 18.15
C LEU A 307 0.90 -10.75 17.17
N TRP A 308 2.21 -10.64 17.40
CA TRP A 308 3.22 -11.29 16.56
C TRP A 308 3.06 -12.81 16.55
N VAL A 309 2.87 -13.44 17.72
CA VAL A 309 2.67 -14.88 17.85
C VAL A 309 1.38 -15.31 17.16
N GLU A 310 0.29 -14.58 17.35
CA GLU A 310 -0.98 -14.84 16.68
C GLU A 310 -0.83 -14.85 15.16
N MET A 311 -0.26 -13.80 14.59
CA MET A 311 0.01 -13.70 13.15
C MET A 311 0.92 -14.82 12.63
N SER A 312 1.89 -15.26 13.44
CA SER A 312 2.81 -16.35 13.05
C SER A 312 2.12 -17.70 12.88
N THR A 313 0.94 -17.87 13.45
CA THR A 313 0.13 -19.10 13.39
C THR A 313 -1.06 -19.01 12.44
N MET A 314 -1.35 -17.82 11.90
CA MET A 314 -2.40 -17.62 10.90
C MET A 314 -2.14 -18.47 9.67
N ARG A 315 -3.21 -19.03 9.13
CA ARG A 315 -3.11 -19.89 7.94
C ARG A 315 -3.57 -19.12 6.72
N ASP A 316 -2.79 -19.24 5.67
CA ASP A 316 -3.14 -18.69 4.36
C ASP A 316 -4.29 -19.49 3.70
N GLY A 317 -4.76 -19.00 2.55
CA GLY A 317 -5.84 -19.67 1.79
C GLY A 317 -5.55 -21.13 1.36
N SER A 318 -4.30 -21.59 1.48
CA SER A 318 -3.91 -23.00 1.26
C SER A 318 -3.88 -23.82 2.56
N GLY A 319 -4.14 -23.19 3.70
CA GLY A 319 -4.12 -23.81 5.03
C GLY A 319 -2.72 -23.91 5.66
N LEU A 320 -1.70 -23.25 5.07
CA LEU A 320 -0.34 -23.23 5.58
C LEU A 320 -0.10 -22.01 6.46
N ALA A 321 0.54 -22.22 7.62
CA ALA A 321 1.07 -21.14 8.43
C ALA A 321 2.50 -20.82 7.96
N GLN A 322 2.68 -19.76 7.21
CA GLN A 322 3.98 -19.36 6.64
C GLN A 322 4.71 -18.33 7.50
N GLY A 323 4.11 -17.96 8.63
CA GLY A 323 4.69 -17.08 9.63
C GLY A 323 4.72 -15.60 9.22
N VAL A 324 5.33 -14.80 10.07
CA VAL A 324 5.57 -13.36 9.82
C VAL A 324 7.04 -13.04 9.98
N THR A 325 7.48 -11.97 9.34
CA THR A 325 8.85 -11.48 9.37
C THR A 325 8.87 -9.97 9.61
N ARG A 326 9.95 -9.44 10.18
CA ARG A 326 10.18 -7.99 10.16
C ARG A 326 10.61 -7.48 8.78
N GLY A 327 11.12 -8.35 7.91
CA GLY A 327 11.57 -7.98 6.59
C GLY A 327 12.54 -6.80 6.61
N SER A 328 12.28 -5.77 5.80
CA SER A 328 13.06 -4.52 5.79
C SER A 328 12.94 -3.71 7.09
N LEU A 329 11.83 -3.82 7.81
CA LEU A 329 11.63 -3.10 9.08
C LEU A 329 12.70 -3.42 10.12
N GLY A 330 13.23 -4.64 10.14
CA GLY A 330 14.27 -5.09 11.07
C GLY A 330 15.67 -4.51 10.83
N GLY A 331 15.92 -3.88 9.68
CA GLY A 331 17.24 -3.35 9.34
C GLY A 331 18.31 -4.41 9.05
N ALA A 332 19.57 -3.98 8.88
CA ALA A 332 20.68 -4.87 8.47
C ALA A 332 21.03 -5.92 9.52
N GLY A 333 21.02 -5.57 10.80
CA GLY A 333 21.41 -6.49 11.89
C GLY A 333 20.46 -7.67 12.08
N ASP A 334 19.17 -7.51 11.76
CA ASP A 334 18.21 -8.60 11.84
C ASP A 334 18.31 -9.55 10.63
N ARG A 335 18.71 -9.02 9.47
CA ARG A 335 18.96 -9.84 8.26
C ARG A 335 20.15 -10.78 8.46
N GLU A 336 21.23 -10.31 9.08
CA GLU A 336 22.40 -11.15 9.41
C GLU A 336 22.02 -12.27 10.39
N ARG A 337 21.22 -12.00 11.43
CA ARG A 337 20.76 -13.01 12.38
C ARG A 337 19.84 -14.05 11.75
N ALA A 338 19.01 -13.64 10.78
CA ALA A 338 18.15 -14.57 10.05
C ALA A 338 18.93 -15.51 9.13
N SER A 339 20.02 -15.00 8.50
CA SER A 339 20.91 -15.79 7.64
C SER A 339 21.81 -16.76 8.40
N LEU A 340 22.02 -16.53 9.70
CA LEU A 340 22.86 -17.36 10.57
C LEU A 340 22.10 -18.48 11.29
N LYS A 341 20.80 -18.61 11.14
CA LYS A 341 20.07 -19.76 11.68
C LYS A 341 20.41 -20.99 10.83
N PRO A 342 21.09 -22.02 11.41
CA PRO A 342 21.37 -23.23 10.67
C PRO A 342 20.05 -23.91 10.31
N THR A 343 19.86 -24.15 9.04
CA THR A 343 18.82 -25.05 8.55
C THR A 343 19.11 -26.43 9.15
N ALA A 344 18.31 -26.85 10.13
CA ALA A 344 18.37 -28.23 10.60
C ALA A 344 17.84 -29.11 9.46
N TYR A 345 18.75 -29.64 8.64
CA TYR A 345 18.45 -30.78 7.82
C TYR A 345 18.23 -31.98 8.75
N GLN A 346 16.99 -32.35 8.95
CA GLN A 346 16.68 -33.72 9.37
C GLN A 346 16.64 -34.56 8.11
N MET A 347 17.61 -35.49 8.01
CA MET A 347 17.64 -36.57 7.05
C MET A 347 16.44 -37.51 7.23
#